data_7f6a4523db3199d70a28653ba7440f49
#
_entry.id   7f6a4523db3199d70a28653ba7440f49
#
_cell.length_a   1.000
_cell.length_b   1.000
_cell.length_c   1.000
_cell.angle_alpha   90.00
_cell.angle_beta   90.00
_cell.angle_gamma   90.00
#
_symmetry.space_group_name_H-M   'P 1'
#
loop_
_entity.id
_entity.type
_entity.pdbx_description
1 polymer ?
#
loop_
_entity_poly.entity_id
_entity_poly.type
_entity_poly.pdbx_seq_one_letter_code
_entity_poly.pdbx_strand_id
1 'polypeptide(L)'
;MHKRIAILSPVILSVAPLFAQPLLAQATYTLKPTPKTVAWGYYDAKAAPVLRVKSGDTVEIQTLITNSPKRLEEAGLPPEQVEQSLRDITDQVKDKGPGGHILTGPIYIEGAEIGDVLEVKILAIKLAIPYAYNAFGPGRGYLPDDYPYAKIKIIPLDEKRMVAKFAPGIEIPLHPFFGSMGDAPPESAGRWNSGPPWVMAGNLDNKDLVAGTTLYIPVHAPGALFEVGDGHAGQGDGEVDITALETSLIGTFQFIVRKDLHLKWPRAETPTHYITMGLNDDLNACATLAVREMIDFLVTEKHLSRDDAYMLSSVAADLHITELVDGNKGVHMMLPKYIFVSGAAK
;
A
#
# COMPACT_ATOMS: atom_id res chain seq x y z
N MET A 1 81.48 -28.39 -13.40
CA MET A 1 80.66 -28.02 -12.22
C MET A 1 80.18 -26.60 -12.37
N HIS A 2 78.92 -26.43 -12.83
CA HIS A 2 78.28 -25.11 -12.97
C HIS A 2 77.22 -24.97 -11.90
N LYS A 3 77.42 -24.06 -10.95
CA LYS A 3 76.42 -23.70 -9.92
C LYS A 3 75.39 -22.74 -10.54
N ARG A 4 74.14 -23.14 -10.57
CA ARG A 4 73.00 -22.26 -10.87
C ARG A 4 72.60 -21.53 -9.61
N ILE A 5 72.60 -20.21 -9.66
CA ILE A 5 72.10 -19.31 -8.60
C ILE A 5 70.64 -19.09 -8.92
N ALA A 6 69.73 -19.47 -8.01
CA ALA A 6 68.30 -19.17 -8.09
C ALA A 6 68.04 -17.78 -7.47
N ILE A 7 67.49 -16.87 -8.28
CA ILE A 7 67.05 -15.54 -7.84
C ILE A 7 65.62 -15.67 -7.40
N LEU A 8 65.34 -15.54 -6.10
CA LEU A 8 64.00 -15.40 -5.56
C LEU A 8 63.54 -13.93 -5.73
N SER A 9 62.52 -13.70 -6.53
CA SER A 9 61.84 -12.41 -6.59
C SER A 9 60.80 -12.29 -5.47
N PRO A 10 60.74 -11.16 -4.73
CA PRO A 10 59.73 -10.98 -3.70
C PRO A 10 58.37 -10.65 -4.33
N VAL A 11 57.34 -11.41 -3.98
CA VAL A 11 55.93 -11.09 -4.31
C VAL A 11 55.46 -10.03 -3.31
N ILE A 12 55.26 -8.81 -3.78
CA ILE A 12 54.67 -7.73 -3.00
C ILE A 12 53.16 -7.93 -3.05
N LEU A 13 52.55 -8.39 -1.95
CA LEU A 13 51.13 -8.42 -1.74
C LEU A 13 50.63 -6.96 -1.45
N SER A 14 50.03 -6.33 -2.43
CA SER A 14 49.33 -5.04 -2.22
C SER A 14 47.97 -5.29 -1.52
N VAL A 15 47.90 -4.94 -0.24
CA VAL A 15 46.65 -4.89 0.51
C VAL A 15 45.95 -3.59 0.14
N ALA A 16 44.91 -3.67 -0.69
CA ALA A 16 44.04 -2.52 -0.96
C ALA A 16 43.21 -2.22 0.32
N PRO A 17 43.13 -0.95 0.75
CA PRO A 17 42.31 -0.61 1.90
C PRO A 17 40.83 -0.80 1.55
N LEU A 18 40.12 -1.66 2.27
CA LEU A 18 38.64 -1.70 2.26
C LEU A 18 38.16 -0.40 2.91
N PHE A 19 37.71 0.55 2.11
CA PHE A 19 36.97 1.68 2.61
C PHE A 19 35.58 1.16 3.08
N ALA A 20 35.41 0.99 4.38
CA ALA A 20 34.10 0.80 4.98
C ALA A 20 33.27 2.07 4.67
N GLN A 21 32.26 1.95 3.82
CA GLN A 21 31.28 3.02 3.64
C GLN A 21 30.58 3.24 4.99
N PRO A 22 30.46 4.48 5.46
CA PRO A 22 29.71 4.76 6.68
C PRO A 22 28.27 4.29 6.46
N LEU A 23 27.78 3.39 7.33
CA LEU A 23 26.36 3.10 7.45
C LEU A 23 25.69 4.43 7.81
N LEU A 24 25.02 5.05 6.85
CA LEU A 24 24.18 6.22 7.13
C LEU A 24 23.13 5.78 8.15
N ALA A 25 23.10 6.44 9.30
CA ALA A 25 22.08 6.18 10.30
C ALA A 25 20.70 6.44 9.68
N GLN A 26 19.81 5.45 9.75
CA GLN A 26 18.43 5.57 9.29
C GLN A 26 17.71 6.60 10.17
N ALA A 27 17.07 7.58 9.54
CA ALA A 27 16.30 8.59 10.26
C ALA A 27 14.85 8.13 10.43
N THR A 28 14.21 8.61 11.49
CA THR A 28 12.78 8.45 11.74
C THR A 28 12.12 9.80 11.71
N TYR A 29 11.06 9.92 10.92
CA TYR A 29 10.25 11.13 10.77
C TYR A 29 8.83 10.89 11.25
N THR A 30 8.10 11.97 11.52
CA THR A 30 6.66 11.93 11.80
C THR A 30 5.95 12.89 10.84
N LEU A 31 4.91 12.41 10.18
CA LEU A 31 4.06 13.22 9.30
C LEU A 31 2.61 13.13 9.77
N LYS A 32 2.02 14.29 10.07
CA LYS A 32 0.62 14.40 10.51
C LYS A 32 -0.22 15.08 9.43
N PRO A 33 -1.51 14.71 9.32
CA PRO A 33 -2.44 15.34 8.40
C PRO A 33 -2.78 16.76 8.86
N THR A 34 -2.53 17.72 7.99
CA THR A 34 -2.86 19.13 8.14
C THR A 34 -3.33 19.67 6.79
N PRO A 35 -3.94 20.86 6.70
CA PRO A 35 -4.31 21.45 5.42
C PRO A 35 -3.13 21.62 4.43
N LYS A 36 -1.88 21.51 4.90
CA LYS A 36 -0.66 21.65 4.09
C LYS A 36 0.06 20.34 3.79
N THR A 37 -0.38 19.25 4.39
CA THR A 37 0.30 17.95 4.32
C THR A 37 -0.62 16.84 3.80
N VAL A 38 -1.73 17.22 3.17
CA VAL A 38 -2.66 16.28 2.55
C VAL A 38 -2.92 16.65 1.09
N ALA A 39 -3.06 15.64 0.25
CA ALA A 39 -3.72 15.70 -1.04
C ALA A 39 -5.14 15.18 -0.86
N TRP A 40 -6.14 15.91 -1.32
CA TRP A 40 -7.54 15.49 -1.21
C TRP A 40 -8.08 15.05 -2.55
N GLY A 41 -8.26 13.74 -2.70
CA GLY A 41 -8.95 13.15 -3.84
C GLY A 41 -8.10 12.90 -5.08
N TYR A 42 -6.77 12.98 -4.99
CA TYR A 42 -5.91 12.78 -6.15
C TYR A 42 -4.50 12.33 -5.80
N TYR A 43 -3.83 11.75 -6.81
CA TYR A 43 -2.38 11.57 -6.92
C TYR A 43 -1.89 12.41 -8.11
N ASP A 44 -0.73 13.09 -7.98
CA ASP A 44 -0.23 14.00 -9.03
C ASP A 44 1.30 14.01 -9.09
N ALA A 45 1.86 13.67 -10.26
CA ALA A 45 3.32 13.72 -10.49
C ALA A 45 3.93 15.13 -10.37
N LYS A 46 3.10 16.18 -10.38
CA LYS A 46 3.50 17.58 -10.22
C LYS A 46 3.27 18.13 -8.82
N ALA A 47 2.75 17.32 -7.91
CA ALA A 47 2.53 17.75 -6.54
C ALA A 47 3.85 18.09 -5.83
N ALA A 48 3.84 19.21 -5.09
CA ALA A 48 4.99 19.57 -4.27
C ALA A 48 5.08 18.65 -3.05
N PRO A 49 6.23 18.00 -2.79
CA PRO A 49 6.37 17.13 -1.64
C PRO A 49 6.31 17.90 -0.31
N VAL A 50 5.65 17.32 0.67
CA VAL A 50 5.55 17.88 2.04
C VAL A 50 6.65 17.36 2.96
N LEU A 51 7.30 16.26 2.58
CA LEU A 51 8.43 15.66 3.28
C LEU A 51 9.39 15.04 2.25
N ARG A 52 10.69 15.08 2.57
CA ARG A 52 11.73 14.39 1.80
C ARG A 52 12.49 13.44 2.72
N VAL A 53 12.68 12.22 2.26
CA VAL A 53 13.36 11.16 3.00
C VAL A 53 14.33 10.41 2.10
N LYS A 54 15.30 9.72 2.69
CA LYS A 54 16.24 8.87 1.96
C LYS A 54 15.74 7.43 1.90
N SER A 55 16.22 6.69 0.93
CA SER A 55 16.04 5.25 0.89
C SER A 55 16.59 4.62 2.19
N GLY A 56 15.78 3.82 2.87
CA GLY A 56 16.05 3.21 4.17
C GLY A 56 15.43 3.95 5.36
N ASP A 57 15.03 5.22 5.21
CA ASP A 57 14.41 5.99 6.29
C ASP A 57 13.01 5.45 6.65
N THR A 58 12.60 5.74 7.89
CA THR A 58 11.30 5.35 8.44
C THR A 58 10.45 6.60 8.70
N VAL A 59 9.16 6.52 8.38
CA VAL A 59 8.19 7.59 8.64
C VAL A 59 7.00 7.03 9.39
N GLU A 60 6.65 7.64 10.52
CA GLU A 60 5.36 7.45 11.16
C GLU A 60 4.37 8.45 10.57
N ILE A 61 3.31 7.94 9.93
CA ILE A 61 2.32 8.74 9.21
C ILE A 61 0.95 8.56 9.86
N GLN A 62 0.33 9.64 10.27
CA GLN A 62 -1.07 9.65 10.68
C GLN A 62 -1.95 9.97 9.47
N THR A 63 -3.06 9.23 9.34
CA THR A 63 -4.11 9.48 8.34
C THR A 63 -5.42 9.86 9.03
N LEU A 64 -6.37 10.35 8.25
CA LEU A 64 -7.69 10.72 8.74
C LEU A 64 -8.77 9.88 8.09
N ILE A 65 -9.82 9.65 8.85
CA ILE A 65 -11.07 9.09 8.37
C ILE A 65 -11.62 9.94 7.21
N THR A 66 -11.96 9.30 6.10
CA THR A 66 -12.47 9.98 4.91
C THR A 66 -13.97 10.24 5.01
N ASN A 67 -14.34 11.30 5.69
CA ASN A 67 -15.73 11.76 5.78
C ASN A 67 -15.78 13.26 6.13
N SER A 68 -16.96 13.88 6.11
CA SER A 68 -17.14 15.23 6.64
C SER A 68 -17.51 15.19 8.12
N PRO A 69 -17.03 16.16 8.94
CA PRO A 69 -17.43 16.30 10.33
C PRO A 69 -18.95 16.27 10.53
N LYS A 70 -19.68 17.04 9.71
CA LYS A 70 -21.12 17.13 9.76
C LYS A 70 -21.81 15.77 9.58
N ARG A 71 -21.38 14.97 8.58
CA ARG A 71 -22.00 13.66 8.34
C ARG A 71 -21.74 12.67 9.48
N LEU A 72 -20.56 12.72 10.09
CA LEU A 72 -20.25 11.90 11.28
C LEU A 72 -21.13 12.28 12.47
N GLU A 73 -21.33 13.58 12.70
CA GLU A 73 -22.20 14.10 13.77
C GLU A 73 -23.68 13.74 13.51
N GLU A 74 -24.17 13.91 12.29
CA GLU A 74 -25.52 13.51 11.89
C GLU A 74 -25.74 11.99 12.03
N ALA A 75 -24.68 11.18 11.93
CA ALA A 75 -24.73 9.74 12.16
C ALA A 75 -24.68 9.36 13.65
N GLY A 76 -24.60 10.36 14.56
CA GLY A 76 -24.64 10.18 16.00
C GLY A 76 -23.27 10.17 16.69
N LEU A 77 -22.19 10.53 16.01
CA LEU A 77 -20.90 10.73 16.64
C LEU A 77 -20.93 12.04 17.46
N PRO A 78 -20.54 12.02 18.76
CA PRO A 78 -20.42 13.24 19.54
C PRO A 78 -19.44 14.24 18.90
N PRO A 79 -19.78 15.55 18.79
CA PRO A 79 -18.93 16.53 18.13
C PRO A 79 -17.49 16.60 18.66
N GLU A 80 -17.29 16.37 19.93
CA GLU A 80 -15.97 16.36 20.60
C GLU A 80 -15.12 15.15 20.22
N GLN A 81 -15.69 14.11 19.62
CA GLN A 81 -14.96 12.94 19.13
C GLN A 81 -14.50 13.09 17.69
N VAL A 82 -15.01 14.08 16.95
CA VAL A 82 -14.53 14.39 15.61
C VAL A 82 -13.17 15.07 15.69
N GLU A 83 -12.17 14.50 15.02
CA GLU A 83 -10.80 15.02 15.03
C GLU A 83 -10.75 16.49 14.56
N GLN A 84 -10.06 17.35 15.29
CA GLN A 84 -9.92 18.76 14.94
C GLN A 84 -9.20 18.92 13.59
N SER A 85 -8.20 18.08 13.31
CA SER A 85 -7.52 18.06 12.00
C SER A 85 -8.45 17.79 10.82
N LEU A 86 -9.48 16.94 11.00
CA LEU A 86 -10.49 16.70 9.97
C LEU A 86 -11.35 17.97 9.74
N ARG A 87 -11.71 18.71 10.80
CA ARG A 87 -12.41 20.00 10.68
C ARG A 87 -11.56 21.01 9.92
N ASP A 88 -10.31 21.19 10.35
CA ASP A 88 -9.38 22.14 9.76
C ASP A 88 -9.13 21.87 8.27
N ILE A 89 -8.94 20.59 7.91
CA ILE A 89 -8.75 20.18 6.52
C ILE A 89 -10.02 20.40 5.70
N THR A 90 -11.19 20.03 6.25
CA THR A 90 -12.48 20.21 5.56
C THR A 90 -12.73 21.69 5.26
N ASP A 91 -12.39 22.58 6.17
CA ASP A 91 -12.62 24.02 6.03
C ASP A 91 -11.57 24.73 5.15
N GLN A 92 -10.31 24.33 5.22
CA GLN A 92 -9.19 25.07 4.64
C GLN A 92 -8.72 24.51 3.29
N VAL A 93 -8.81 23.20 3.04
CA VAL A 93 -8.40 22.60 1.76
C VAL A 93 -9.43 22.92 0.69
N LYS A 94 -9.05 23.77 -0.26
CA LYS A 94 -9.90 24.18 -1.39
C LYS A 94 -9.55 23.45 -2.68
N ASP A 95 -8.28 23.04 -2.83
CA ASP A 95 -7.80 22.28 -3.97
C ASP A 95 -8.09 20.80 -3.75
N LYS A 96 -9.21 20.33 -4.33
CA LYS A 96 -9.64 18.94 -4.24
C LYS A 96 -9.66 18.33 -5.64
N GLY A 97 -9.16 17.10 -5.71
CA GLY A 97 -9.25 16.28 -6.91
C GLY A 97 -10.63 15.64 -7.11
N PRO A 98 -10.74 14.76 -8.11
CA PRO A 98 -12.01 14.10 -8.43
C PRO A 98 -12.43 13.01 -7.45
N GLY A 99 -11.50 12.50 -6.62
CA GLY A 99 -11.78 11.42 -5.66
C GLY A 99 -12.23 11.91 -4.28
N GLY A 100 -12.45 10.95 -3.38
CA GLY A 100 -12.95 11.24 -2.02
C GLY A 100 -11.88 11.29 -0.95
N HIS A 101 -10.78 10.55 -1.09
CA HIS A 101 -9.85 10.24 -0.02
C HIS A 101 -9.00 11.43 0.41
N ILE A 102 -8.76 11.54 1.72
CA ILE A 102 -7.80 12.48 2.31
C ILE A 102 -6.48 11.70 2.48
N LEU A 103 -5.51 11.96 1.60
CA LEU A 103 -4.23 11.27 1.58
C LEU A 103 -3.17 12.13 2.26
N THR A 104 -2.43 11.56 3.21
CA THR A 104 -1.30 12.23 3.87
C THR A 104 -0.05 12.05 3.01
N GLY A 105 0.56 13.15 2.60
CA GLY A 105 1.66 13.21 1.64
C GLY A 105 1.54 14.44 0.73
N PRO A 106 2.27 14.47 -0.43
CA PRO A 106 3.20 13.42 -0.89
C PRO A 106 4.58 13.47 -0.22
N ILE A 107 5.19 12.30 -0.10
CA ILE A 107 6.55 12.13 0.42
C ILE A 107 7.48 11.85 -0.77
N TYR A 108 8.54 12.66 -0.87
CA TYR A 108 9.59 12.47 -1.87
C TYR A 108 10.69 11.54 -1.33
N ILE A 109 10.93 10.42 -1.98
CA ILE A 109 11.99 9.48 -1.64
C ILE A 109 13.22 9.80 -2.52
N GLU A 110 14.31 10.26 -1.89
CA GLU A 110 15.53 10.65 -2.59
C GLU A 110 16.13 9.46 -3.35
N GLY A 111 16.47 9.70 -4.61
CA GLY A 111 17.08 8.71 -5.50
C GLY A 111 16.08 7.76 -6.18
N ALA A 112 14.78 7.85 -5.90
CA ALA A 112 13.76 7.14 -6.68
C ALA A 112 13.59 7.81 -8.04
N GLU A 113 13.73 7.01 -9.11
CA GLU A 113 13.64 7.44 -10.50
C GLU A 113 12.59 6.62 -11.24
N ILE A 114 12.10 7.15 -12.36
CA ILE A 114 11.12 6.43 -13.19
C ILE A 114 11.71 5.09 -13.65
N GLY A 115 10.97 4.01 -13.43
CA GLY A 115 11.38 2.63 -13.75
C GLY A 115 12.01 1.87 -12.58
N ASP A 116 12.32 2.54 -11.48
CA ASP A 116 12.64 1.89 -10.20
C ASP A 116 11.38 1.28 -9.58
N VAL A 117 11.54 0.57 -8.47
CA VAL A 117 10.43 0.10 -7.64
C VAL A 117 10.61 0.69 -6.23
N LEU A 118 9.54 1.25 -5.67
CA LEU A 118 9.49 1.63 -4.28
C LEU A 118 9.03 0.42 -3.45
N GLU A 119 9.91 -0.05 -2.57
CA GLU A 119 9.59 -1.05 -1.55
C GLU A 119 9.11 -0.33 -0.29
N VAL A 120 7.83 -0.51 0.05
CA VAL A 120 7.18 0.08 1.22
C VAL A 120 6.96 -1.02 2.25
N LYS A 121 7.78 -1.04 3.31
CA LYS A 121 7.58 -1.96 4.44
C LYS A 121 6.60 -1.36 5.43
N ILE A 122 5.54 -2.06 5.71
CA ILE A 122 4.53 -1.68 6.70
C ILE A 122 4.97 -2.26 8.05
N LEU A 123 5.65 -1.46 8.86
CA LEU A 123 6.27 -1.95 10.10
C LEU A 123 5.27 -2.06 11.25
N ALA A 124 4.33 -1.11 11.34
CA ALA A 124 3.29 -1.09 12.38
C ALA A 124 2.08 -0.30 11.90
N ILE A 125 0.90 -0.68 12.38
CA ILE A 125 -0.36 0.05 12.20
C ILE A 125 -1.08 0.10 13.54
N LYS A 126 -1.59 1.29 13.91
CA LYS A 126 -2.35 1.53 15.14
C LYS A 126 -3.63 2.30 14.83
N LEU A 127 -4.68 2.06 15.59
CA LEU A 127 -5.87 2.90 15.56
C LEU A 127 -5.53 4.30 16.09
N ALA A 128 -5.98 5.36 15.42
CA ALA A 128 -5.83 6.73 15.90
C ALA A 128 -7.07 7.22 16.67
N ILE A 129 -8.24 6.61 16.40
CA ILE A 129 -9.53 6.93 17.01
C ILE A 129 -10.27 5.65 17.43
N PRO A 130 -11.19 5.72 18.43
CA PRO A 130 -11.86 4.55 18.99
C PRO A 130 -13.17 4.18 18.26
N TYR A 131 -13.35 4.62 17.02
CA TYR A 131 -14.53 4.31 16.21
C TYR A 131 -14.18 4.17 14.74
N ALA A 132 -15.06 3.49 14.04
CA ALA A 132 -15.11 3.47 12.59
C ALA A 132 -16.51 3.86 12.12
N TYR A 133 -16.67 4.10 10.82
CA TYR A 133 -17.99 4.05 10.19
C TYR A 133 -18.00 3.05 9.04
N ASN A 134 -19.20 2.64 8.66
CA ASN A 134 -19.49 1.99 7.38
C ASN A 134 -20.71 2.69 6.78
N ALA A 135 -20.75 2.88 5.47
CA ALA A 135 -21.79 3.63 4.80
C ALA A 135 -21.98 3.19 3.35
N PHE A 136 -23.20 3.23 2.91
CA PHE A 136 -23.57 3.11 1.49
C PHE A 136 -24.46 4.27 1.05
N GLY A 137 -24.62 4.45 -0.25
CA GLY A 137 -25.44 5.52 -0.81
C GLY A 137 -26.01 5.18 -2.19
N PRO A 138 -26.99 5.99 -2.66
CA PRO A 138 -27.61 5.77 -3.97
C PRO A 138 -26.59 5.72 -5.10
N GLY A 139 -26.70 4.73 -5.97
CA GLY A 139 -25.82 4.54 -7.13
C GLY A 139 -24.40 4.11 -6.79
N ARG A 140 -24.12 3.72 -5.54
CA ARG A 140 -22.81 3.27 -5.06
C ARG A 140 -22.86 1.84 -4.54
N GLY A 141 -21.68 1.23 -4.37
CA GLY A 141 -21.60 -0.17 -3.97
C GLY A 141 -21.91 -1.14 -5.12
N TYR A 142 -21.87 -2.42 -4.82
CA TYR A 142 -22.04 -3.48 -5.83
C TYR A 142 -23.52 -3.80 -6.14
N LEU A 143 -24.45 -3.40 -5.25
CA LEU A 143 -25.91 -3.62 -5.38
C LEU A 143 -26.68 -2.28 -5.34
N PRO A 144 -26.41 -1.33 -6.25
CA PRO A 144 -26.95 0.02 -6.15
C PRO A 144 -28.49 0.08 -6.30
N ASP A 145 -29.06 -0.85 -7.05
CA ASP A 145 -30.53 -0.92 -7.27
C ASP A 145 -31.28 -1.49 -6.06
N ASP A 146 -30.63 -2.37 -5.28
CA ASP A 146 -31.21 -2.97 -4.06
C ASP A 146 -31.15 -1.99 -2.88
N TYR A 147 -30.19 -1.06 -2.90
CA TYR A 147 -29.96 -0.07 -1.84
C TYR A 147 -29.98 1.38 -2.40
N PRO A 148 -31.11 1.86 -2.92
CA PRO A 148 -31.21 3.17 -3.57
C PRO A 148 -31.31 4.34 -2.57
N TYR A 149 -30.84 4.17 -1.34
CA TYR A 149 -30.84 5.16 -0.27
C TYR A 149 -29.50 5.22 0.44
N ALA A 150 -29.25 6.29 1.19
CA ALA A 150 -28.02 6.43 1.96
C ALA A 150 -28.21 5.95 3.39
N LYS A 151 -27.19 5.30 3.94
CA LYS A 151 -27.07 4.98 5.35
C LYS A 151 -25.63 5.06 5.80
N ILE A 152 -25.43 5.55 7.02
CA ILE A 152 -24.14 5.55 7.70
C ILE A 152 -24.32 4.96 9.10
N LYS A 153 -23.34 4.21 9.57
CA LYS A 153 -23.34 3.59 10.89
C LYS A 153 -22.01 3.85 11.56
N ILE A 154 -22.05 4.48 12.73
CA ILE A 154 -20.86 4.59 13.60
C ILE A 154 -20.70 3.27 14.36
N ILE A 155 -19.47 2.74 14.36
CA ILE A 155 -19.14 1.43 14.91
C ILE A 155 -18.02 1.62 15.95
N PRO A 156 -18.28 1.41 17.25
CA PRO A 156 -17.24 1.50 18.27
C PRO A 156 -16.17 0.43 18.10
N LEU A 157 -14.91 0.82 18.26
CA LEU A 157 -13.75 -0.05 18.23
C LEU A 157 -13.25 -0.31 19.66
N ASP A 158 -13.01 -1.57 19.99
CA ASP A 158 -12.39 -2.01 21.23
C ASP A 158 -10.94 -2.41 20.94
N GLU A 159 -10.02 -1.46 21.07
CA GLU A 159 -8.60 -1.64 20.77
C GLU A 159 -7.95 -2.73 21.66
N LYS A 160 -8.38 -2.86 22.92
CA LYS A 160 -7.81 -3.87 23.82
C LYS A 160 -8.16 -5.29 23.42
N ARG A 161 -9.36 -5.49 22.89
CA ARG A 161 -9.84 -6.80 22.40
C ARG A 161 -9.63 -6.98 20.91
N MET A 162 -9.20 -5.93 20.21
CA MET A 162 -9.08 -5.88 18.76
C MET A 162 -10.37 -6.34 18.06
N VAL A 163 -11.49 -5.71 18.41
CA VAL A 163 -12.80 -6.00 17.78
C VAL A 163 -13.60 -4.72 17.53
N ALA A 164 -14.39 -4.71 16.46
CA ALA A 164 -15.42 -3.72 16.18
C ALA A 164 -16.78 -4.23 16.69
N LYS A 165 -17.51 -3.44 17.45
CA LYS A 165 -18.85 -3.77 17.98
C LYS A 165 -19.92 -3.41 16.95
N PHE A 166 -20.13 -4.29 15.97
CA PHE A 166 -21.01 -4.00 14.81
C PHE A 166 -22.49 -3.95 15.19
N ALA A 167 -22.98 -4.91 15.97
CA ALA A 167 -24.36 -4.99 16.46
C ALA A 167 -24.41 -5.85 17.74
N PRO A 168 -25.53 -5.88 18.46
CA PRO A 168 -25.70 -6.82 19.58
C PRO A 168 -25.41 -8.26 19.14
N GLY A 169 -24.42 -8.89 19.77
CA GLY A 169 -23.98 -10.24 19.45
C GLY A 169 -23.08 -10.39 18.20
N ILE A 170 -22.68 -9.28 17.57
CA ILE A 170 -21.81 -9.30 16.39
C ILE A 170 -20.56 -8.45 16.67
N GLU A 171 -19.43 -9.10 16.84
CA GLU A 171 -18.10 -8.50 16.98
C GLU A 171 -17.22 -8.96 15.82
N ILE A 172 -16.58 -7.98 15.14
CA ILE A 172 -15.72 -8.22 13.98
C ILE A 172 -14.27 -8.08 14.45
N PRO A 173 -13.41 -9.09 14.25
CA PRO A 173 -11.98 -8.96 14.52
C PRO A 173 -11.35 -7.83 13.70
N LEU A 174 -10.48 -7.04 14.32
CA LEU A 174 -9.77 -5.95 13.64
C LEU A 174 -8.50 -6.47 12.98
N HIS A 175 -8.31 -6.08 11.74
CA HIS A 175 -7.10 -6.29 10.95
C HIS A 175 -6.77 -4.97 10.23
N PRO A 176 -6.20 -3.96 10.94
CA PRO A 176 -6.03 -2.63 10.38
C PRO A 176 -5.06 -2.63 9.20
N PHE A 177 -5.43 -1.91 8.14
CA PHE A 177 -4.60 -1.67 6.96
C PHE A 177 -5.00 -0.33 6.32
N PHE A 178 -4.22 0.13 5.33
CA PHE A 178 -4.55 1.31 4.55
C PHE A 178 -5.11 0.88 3.21
N GLY A 179 -6.33 1.28 2.89
CA GLY A 179 -6.94 1.07 1.59
C GLY A 179 -6.12 1.73 0.50
N SER A 180 -5.69 2.95 0.77
CA SER A 180 -4.98 3.79 -0.20
C SER A 180 -3.51 3.97 0.19
N MET A 181 -2.61 3.34 -0.58
CA MET A 181 -1.15 3.49 -0.52
C MET A 181 -0.62 3.54 -1.95
N GLY A 182 -0.09 4.68 -2.40
CA GLY A 182 0.34 4.80 -3.78
C GLY A 182 1.37 5.88 -4.02
N ASP A 183 2.01 5.76 -5.17
CA ASP A 183 2.96 6.72 -5.70
C ASP A 183 2.25 7.67 -6.68
N ALA A 184 2.96 8.68 -7.18
CA ALA A 184 2.42 9.51 -8.24
C ALA A 184 2.28 8.71 -9.55
N PRO A 185 1.19 8.94 -10.30
CA PRO A 185 0.97 8.31 -11.61
C PRO A 185 1.98 8.82 -12.66
N PRO A 186 2.06 8.20 -13.86
CA PRO A 186 2.75 8.80 -14.98
C PRO A 186 2.25 10.24 -15.25
N GLU A 187 3.16 11.18 -15.54
CA GLU A 187 2.79 12.60 -15.73
C GLU A 187 1.70 12.80 -16.79
N SER A 188 1.67 11.94 -17.81
CA SER A 188 0.65 11.96 -18.88
C SER A 188 -0.77 11.66 -18.38
N ALA A 189 -0.93 11.04 -17.21
CA ALA A 189 -2.23 10.77 -16.59
C ALA A 189 -2.81 12.00 -15.88
N GLY A 190 -2.00 13.05 -15.66
CA GLY A 190 -2.41 14.24 -14.91
C GLY A 190 -2.73 13.92 -13.45
N ARG A 191 -3.72 14.62 -12.90
CA ARG A 191 -4.28 14.31 -11.58
C ARG A 191 -5.14 13.06 -11.63
N TRP A 192 -4.60 11.96 -11.11
CA TRP A 192 -5.33 10.71 -11.03
C TRP A 192 -6.33 10.75 -9.87
N ASN A 193 -7.55 10.27 -10.13
CA ASN A 193 -8.59 10.13 -9.11
C ASN A 193 -8.12 9.16 -8.00
N SER A 194 -8.29 9.52 -6.73
CA SER A 194 -7.89 8.68 -5.60
C SER A 194 -8.73 7.41 -5.42
N GLY A 195 -9.89 7.27 -6.08
CA GLY A 195 -10.71 6.06 -6.00
C GLY A 195 -10.12 4.90 -6.79
N PRO A 196 -10.06 4.94 -8.14
CA PRO A 196 -9.61 3.78 -8.91
C PRO A 196 -8.14 3.45 -8.70
N PRO A 197 -7.78 2.24 -8.23
CA PRO A 197 -6.39 1.77 -8.16
C PRO A 197 -5.81 1.56 -9.56
N TRP A 198 -4.47 1.69 -9.70
CA TRP A 198 -3.84 1.51 -11.00
C TRP A 198 -2.37 1.07 -10.87
N VAL A 199 -1.54 1.31 -11.92
CA VAL A 199 -0.11 0.91 -11.99
C VAL A 199 0.76 1.47 -10.86
N MET A 200 0.37 2.61 -10.27
CA MET A 200 1.03 3.24 -9.13
C MET A 200 0.46 2.79 -7.78
N ALA A 201 -0.27 1.69 -7.72
CA ALA A 201 -1.06 1.25 -6.57
C ALA A 201 -2.23 2.21 -6.28
N GLY A 202 -2.20 3.00 -5.22
CA GLY A 202 -3.29 3.89 -4.81
C GLY A 202 -4.30 3.16 -3.96
N ASN A 203 -5.57 3.26 -4.28
CA ASN A 203 -6.68 2.66 -3.54
C ASN A 203 -6.80 1.17 -3.83
N LEU A 204 -5.91 0.37 -3.24
CA LEU A 204 -5.85 -1.06 -3.49
C LEU A 204 -6.92 -1.85 -2.75
N ASP A 205 -7.39 -1.34 -1.60
CA ASP A 205 -8.35 -1.99 -0.70
C ASP A 205 -8.04 -3.46 -0.41
N ASN A 206 -6.74 -3.75 -0.34
CA ASN A 206 -6.26 -5.10 -0.11
C ASN A 206 -6.04 -5.34 1.39
N LYS A 207 -6.97 -6.05 2.02
CA LYS A 207 -6.97 -6.35 3.47
C LYS A 207 -5.76 -7.14 3.96
N ASP A 208 -4.96 -7.74 3.05
CA ASP A 208 -3.76 -8.50 3.40
C ASP A 208 -2.51 -7.61 3.57
N LEU A 209 -2.62 -6.29 3.27
CA LEU A 209 -1.55 -5.31 3.45
C LEU A 209 -1.46 -4.78 4.90
N VAL A 210 -1.49 -5.67 5.85
CA VAL A 210 -1.39 -5.37 7.29
C VAL A 210 0.06 -5.13 7.75
N ALA A 211 0.26 -4.78 9.01
CA ALA A 211 1.60 -4.66 9.60
C ALA A 211 2.41 -5.96 9.43
N GLY A 212 3.69 -5.83 9.08
CA GLY A 212 4.59 -6.95 8.74
C GLY A 212 4.60 -7.32 7.26
N THR A 213 3.81 -6.64 6.42
CA THR A 213 3.80 -6.84 4.97
C THR A 213 4.68 -5.83 4.25
N THR A 214 5.01 -6.13 2.99
CA THR A 214 5.76 -5.25 2.08
C THR A 214 4.98 -5.06 0.80
N LEU A 215 4.78 -3.80 0.40
CA LEU A 215 4.19 -3.41 -0.88
C LEU A 215 5.30 -2.92 -1.80
N TYR A 216 5.32 -3.36 -3.04
CA TYR A 216 6.23 -2.96 -4.10
C TYR A 216 5.46 -2.19 -5.16
N ILE A 217 5.82 -0.92 -5.38
CA ILE A 217 5.13 -0.01 -6.29
C ILE A 217 6.08 0.39 -7.41
N PRO A 218 5.71 0.22 -8.70
CA PRO A 218 6.47 0.77 -9.83
C PRO A 218 6.52 2.30 -9.77
N VAL A 219 7.71 2.90 -9.82
CA VAL A 219 7.89 4.36 -9.78
C VAL A 219 7.65 4.98 -11.15
N HIS A 220 6.71 5.92 -11.23
CA HIS A 220 6.32 6.61 -12.46
C HIS A 220 6.67 8.11 -12.47
N ALA A 221 7.12 8.66 -11.34
CA ALA A 221 7.55 10.04 -11.21
C ALA A 221 8.82 10.13 -10.35
N PRO A 222 9.71 11.12 -10.58
CA PRO A 222 10.90 11.31 -9.75
C PRO A 222 10.53 11.48 -8.26
N GLY A 223 11.20 10.70 -7.41
CA GLY A 223 10.93 10.70 -5.97
C GLY A 223 9.70 9.90 -5.55
N ALA A 224 9.08 9.14 -6.47
CA ALA A 224 7.87 8.37 -6.26
C ALA A 224 6.65 9.22 -5.82
N LEU A 225 6.83 10.15 -4.87
CA LEU A 225 5.78 11.03 -4.31
C LEU A 225 4.68 10.19 -3.63
N PHE A 226 5.08 9.38 -2.65
CA PHE A 226 4.20 8.45 -1.94
C PHE A 226 3.16 9.18 -1.08
N GLU A 227 1.92 8.73 -1.17
CA GLU A 227 0.78 9.18 -0.38
C GLU A 227 0.06 7.99 0.26
N VAL A 228 -0.52 8.20 1.44
CA VAL A 228 -1.26 7.17 2.17
C VAL A 228 -2.49 7.75 2.87
N GLY A 229 -3.57 7.02 2.85
CA GLY A 229 -4.83 7.40 3.50
C GLY A 229 -5.80 6.24 3.58
N ASP A 230 -7.07 6.56 3.75
CA ASP A 230 -8.14 5.58 3.69
C ASP A 230 -7.90 4.42 4.65
N GLY A 231 -7.89 4.76 5.94
CA GLY A 231 -7.58 3.81 7.01
C GLY A 231 -8.77 2.90 7.30
N HIS A 232 -8.56 1.61 7.18
CA HIS A 232 -9.55 0.57 7.45
C HIS A 232 -9.18 -0.20 8.73
N ALA A 233 -10.09 -0.30 9.70
CA ALA A 233 -9.93 -1.15 10.86
C ALA A 233 -10.15 -2.63 10.52
N GLY A 234 -10.75 -2.92 9.37
CA GLY A 234 -11.01 -4.24 8.80
C GLY A 234 -11.95 -4.16 7.62
N GLN A 235 -11.92 -5.18 6.75
CA GLN A 235 -12.71 -5.27 5.52
C GLN A 235 -12.94 -6.74 5.16
N GLY A 236 -14.05 -7.02 4.50
CA GLY A 236 -14.25 -8.27 3.76
C GLY A 236 -13.73 -8.14 2.32
N ASP A 237 -13.35 -9.26 1.69
CA ASP A 237 -13.04 -9.24 0.26
C ASP A 237 -14.22 -8.72 -0.54
N GLY A 238 -13.91 -7.86 -1.53
CA GLY A 238 -14.88 -7.25 -2.42
C GLY A 238 -15.36 -5.87 -2.01
N GLU A 239 -15.25 -5.45 -0.75
CA GLU A 239 -15.70 -4.14 -0.23
C GLU A 239 -17.10 -3.74 -0.75
N VAL A 240 -18.04 -4.67 -0.69
CA VAL A 240 -19.23 -4.73 -1.52
C VAL A 240 -20.21 -3.53 -1.40
N ASP A 241 -20.17 -2.77 -0.30
CA ASP A 241 -21.01 -1.58 -0.12
C ASP A 241 -20.28 -0.25 -0.31
N ILE A 242 -18.99 -0.30 -0.76
CA ILE A 242 -18.09 0.84 -1.06
C ILE A 242 -17.41 1.46 0.17
N THR A 243 -17.55 0.86 1.33
CA THR A 243 -16.77 1.24 2.50
C THR A 243 -16.41 -0.01 3.31
N ALA A 244 -15.29 0.08 4.00
CA ALA A 244 -14.86 -0.90 4.99
C ALA A 244 -15.34 -0.52 6.41
N LEU A 245 -14.54 -0.84 7.42
CA LEU A 245 -14.57 -0.20 8.73
C LEU A 245 -13.66 1.04 8.68
N GLU A 246 -14.19 2.13 8.14
CA GLU A 246 -13.47 3.38 7.88
C GLU A 246 -13.03 4.05 9.17
N THR A 247 -11.72 4.34 9.31
CA THR A 247 -11.18 4.95 10.53
C THR A 247 -9.93 5.77 10.26
N SER A 248 -9.44 6.48 11.28
CA SER A 248 -8.11 7.10 11.25
C SER A 248 -7.06 6.14 11.79
N LEU A 249 -5.92 6.05 11.12
CA LEU A 249 -4.82 5.16 11.48
C LEU A 249 -3.49 5.91 11.65
N ILE A 250 -2.56 5.28 12.36
CA ILE A 250 -1.15 5.67 12.42
C ILE A 250 -0.34 4.50 11.89
N GLY A 251 0.33 4.69 10.73
CA GLY A 251 1.20 3.71 10.12
C GLY A 251 2.68 4.06 10.30
N THR A 252 3.52 3.06 10.50
CA THR A 252 4.98 3.21 10.45
C THR A 252 5.50 2.50 9.23
N PHE A 253 6.11 3.26 8.32
CA PHE A 253 6.58 2.78 7.02
C PHE A 253 8.09 2.98 6.87
N GLN A 254 8.77 2.01 6.26
CA GLN A 254 10.13 2.17 5.79
C GLN A 254 10.14 2.14 4.26
N PHE A 255 10.81 3.11 3.64
CA PHE A 255 10.89 3.26 2.20
C PHE A 255 12.26 2.83 1.68
N ILE A 256 12.30 1.92 0.70
CA ILE A 256 13.54 1.45 0.08
C ILE A 256 13.41 1.55 -1.43
N VAL A 257 14.34 2.25 -2.07
CA VAL A 257 14.41 2.31 -3.54
C VAL A 257 15.10 1.05 -4.06
N ARG A 258 14.40 0.30 -4.90
CA ARG A 258 14.86 -0.93 -5.51
C ARG A 258 15.18 -0.70 -6.99
N LYS A 259 16.45 -0.52 -7.29
CA LYS A 259 16.95 -0.37 -8.66
C LYS A 259 17.19 -1.71 -9.38
N ASP A 260 17.12 -2.78 -8.63
CA ASP A 260 17.30 -4.17 -9.07
C ASP A 260 15.99 -4.87 -9.47
N LEU A 261 14.84 -4.24 -9.19
CA LEU A 261 13.52 -4.74 -9.55
C LEU A 261 12.90 -3.92 -10.68
N HIS A 262 12.14 -4.60 -11.54
CA HIS A 262 11.39 -3.97 -12.62
C HIS A 262 9.98 -4.55 -12.65
N LEU A 263 9.01 -3.80 -12.16
CA LEU A 263 7.61 -4.17 -12.12
C LEU A 263 6.78 -3.31 -13.05
N LYS A 264 5.73 -3.89 -13.61
CA LYS A 264 4.70 -3.16 -14.38
C LYS A 264 3.47 -2.84 -13.53
N TRP A 265 3.20 -3.68 -12.54
CA TRP A 265 2.06 -3.60 -11.65
C TRP A 265 2.50 -3.74 -10.21
N PRO A 266 1.73 -3.23 -9.25
CA PRO A 266 2.01 -3.42 -7.84
C PRO A 266 2.06 -4.91 -7.49
N ARG A 267 2.96 -5.25 -6.58
CA ARG A 267 3.11 -6.58 -6.00
C ARG A 267 3.31 -6.44 -4.51
N ALA A 268 2.93 -7.45 -3.75
CA ALA A 268 3.18 -7.45 -2.32
C ALA A 268 3.67 -8.81 -1.82
N GLU A 269 4.15 -8.81 -0.60
CA GLU A 269 4.42 -10.03 0.14
C GLU A 269 4.11 -9.86 1.63
N THR A 270 3.54 -10.91 2.19
CA THR A 270 3.38 -11.08 3.63
C THR A 270 4.49 -11.98 4.17
N PRO A 271 4.62 -12.18 5.48
CA PRO A 271 5.52 -13.20 6.02
C PRO A 271 5.26 -14.60 5.44
N THR A 272 4.05 -14.89 4.98
CA THR A 272 3.61 -16.24 4.57
C THR A 272 3.26 -16.39 3.09
N HIS A 273 3.00 -15.30 2.36
CA HIS A 273 2.56 -15.35 0.96
C HIS A 273 3.27 -14.31 0.08
N TYR A 274 3.39 -14.64 -1.21
CA TYR A 274 3.60 -13.69 -2.30
C TYR A 274 2.23 -13.30 -2.84
N ILE A 275 2.08 -12.02 -3.22
CA ILE A 275 0.80 -11.45 -3.69
C ILE A 275 1.05 -10.72 -5.00
N THR A 276 0.36 -11.11 -6.08
CA THR A 276 0.29 -10.34 -7.32
C THR A 276 -1.10 -9.77 -7.50
N MET A 277 -1.21 -8.65 -8.22
CA MET A 277 -2.44 -7.88 -8.32
C MET A 277 -2.84 -7.65 -9.77
N GLY A 278 -4.12 -7.64 -10.03
CA GLY A 278 -4.72 -7.25 -11.30
C GLY A 278 -5.78 -6.19 -11.06
N LEU A 279 -5.62 -5.04 -11.71
CA LEU A 279 -6.43 -3.85 -11.51
C LEU A 279 -7.00 -3.40 -12.86
N ASN A 280 -8.31 -3.36 -13.01
CA ASN A 280 -9.00 -3.01 -14.24
C ASN A 280 -10.48 -2.70 -13.96
N ASP A 281 -11.18 -2.05 -14.90
CA ASP A 281 -12.62 -1.84 -14.81
C ASP A 281 -13.43 -3.13 -15.08
N ASP A 282 -12.84 -4.15 -15.69
CA ASP A 282 -13.41 -5.47 -15.90
C ASP A 282 -12.81 -6.52 -14.95
N LEU A 283 -13.65 -7.23 -14.20
CA LEU A 283 -13.21 -8.21 -13.21
C LEU A 283 -12.47 -9.41 -13.81
N ASN A 284 -12.86 -9.85 -15.02
CA ASN A 284 -12.16 -10.95 -15.70
C ASN A 284 -10.78 -10.51 -16.19
N ALA A 285 -10.65 -9.24 -16.61
CA ALA A 285 -9.36 -8.65 -16.94
C ALA A 285 -8.47 -8.54 -15.70
N CYS A 286 -9.02 -8.17 -14.52
CA CYS A 286 -8.29 -8.18 -13.26
C CYS A 286 -7.74 -9.58 -12.93
N ALA A 287 -8.61 -10.61 -12.97
CA ALA A 287 -8.20 -11.98 -12.71
C ALA A 287 -7.12 -12.46 -13.69
N THR A 288 -7.29 -12.16 -14.98
CA THR A 288 -6.31 -12.49 -16.02
C THR A 288 -4.95 -11.83 -15.74
N LEU A 289 -4.96 -10.56 -15.31
CA LEU A 289 -3.74 -9.81 -15.02
C LEU A 289 -3.04 -10.36 -13.77
N ALA A 290 -3.78 -10.58 -12.68
CA ALA A 290 -3.21 -11.15 -11.44
C ALA A 290 -2.53 -12.51 -11.68
N VAL A 291 -3.15 -13.39 -12.49
CA VAL A 291 -2.56 -14.69 -12.88
C VAL A 291 -1.31 -14.50 -13.74
N ARG A 292 -1.32 -13.60 -14.71
CA ARG A 292 -0.14 -13.31 -15.56
C ARG A 292 1.03 -12.79 -14.72
N GLU A 293 0.79 -11.87 -13.83
CA GLU A 293 1.81 -11.33 -12.92
C GLU A 293 2.36 -12.42 -11.99
N MET A 294 1.54 -13.38 -11.52
CA MET A 294 2.01 -14.53 -10.74
C MET A 294 2.90 -15.46 -11.57
N ILE A 295 2.51 -15.76 -12.81
CA ILE A 295 3.33 -16.57 -13.71
C ILE A 295 4.66 -15.87 -13.98
N ASP A 296 4.65 -14.58 -14.28
CA ASP A 296 5.86 -13.82 -14.55
C ASP A 296 6.76 -13.75 -13.31
N PHE A 297 6.20 -13.57 -12.10
CA PHE A 297 6.94 -13.68 -10.84
C PHE A 297 7.60 -15.05 -10.65
N LEU A 298 6.87 -16.14 -10.90
CA LEU A 298 7.40 -17.50 -10.77
C LEU A 298 8.51 -17.80 -11.77
N VAL A 299 8.40 -17.28 -13.00
CA VAL A 299 9.44 -17.44 -14.02
C VAL A 299 10.69 -16.62 -13.67
N THR A 300 10.53 -15.35 -13.28
CA THR A 300 11.66 -14.45 -13.08
C THR A 300 12.36 -14.68 -11.74
N GLU A 301 11.60 -14.85 -10.67
CA GLU A 301 12.13 -14.90 -9.30
C GLU A 301 12.32 -16.33 -8.75
N LYS A 302 11.54 -17.30 -9.28
CA LYS A 302 11.61 -18.71 -8.85
C LYS A 302 12.19 -19.62 -9.93
N HIS A 303 12.52 -19.05 -11.10
CA HIS A 303 13.18 -19.75 -12.23
C HIS A 303 12.42 -20.98 -12.74
N LEU A 304 11.09 -20.96 -12.65
CA LEU A 304 10.23 -22.00 -13.22
C LEU A 304 10.05 -21.81 -14.72
N SER A 305 9.74 -22.91 -15.43
CA SER A 305 9.19 -22.80 -16.77
C SER A 305 7.84 -22.11 -16.76
N ARG A 306 7.41 -21.50 -17.87
CA ARG A 306 6.06 -20.90 -17.94
C ARG A 306 4.96 -21.92 -17.69
N ASP A 307 5.14 -23.14 -18.18
CA ASP A 307 4.15 -24.22 -18.03
C ASP A 307 4.05 -24.63 -16.56
N ASP A 308 5.18 -24.87 -15.88
CA ASP A 308 5.20 -25.18 -14.44
C ASP A 308 4.66 -24.02 -13.59
N ALA A 309 4.99 -22.76 -13.93
CA ALA A 309 4.47 -21.58 -13.26
C ALA A 309 2.95 -21.49 -13.36
N TYR A 310 2.40 -21.76 -14.55
CA TYR A 310 0.95 -21.76 -14.76
C TYR A 310 0.27 -22.93 -14.01
N MET A 311 0.83 -24.13 -14.06
CA MET A 311 0.32 -25.29 -13.32
C MET A 311 0.40 -25.04 -11.81
N LEU A 312 1.53 -24.51 -11.29
CA LEU A 312 1.69 -24.21 -9.88
C LEU A 312 0.67 -23.16 -9.41
N SER A 313 0.44 -22.14 -10.22
CA SER A 313 -0.59 -21.13 -9.93
C SER A 313 -1.98 -21.74 -9.75
N SER A 314 -2.31 -22.78 -10.54
CA SER A 314 -3.61 -23.47 -10.44
C SER A 314 -3.76 -24.37 -9.23
N VAL A 315 -2.67 -24.97 -8.74
CA VAL A 315 -2.75 -26.00 -7.69
C VAL A 315 -2.38 -25.48 -6.30
N ALA A 316 -1.80 -24.28 -6.20
CA ALA A 316 -1.27 -23.78 -4.94
C ALA A 316 -1.56 -22.30 -4.64
N ALA A 317 -2.04 -21.51 -5.60
CA ALA A 317 -2.35 -20.10 -5.39
C ALA A 317 -3.86 -19.87 -5.33
N ASP A 318 -4.28 -19.00 -4.39
CA ASP A 318 -5.66 -18.58 -4.23
C ASP A 318 -5.91 -17.25 -4.94
N LEU A 319 -7.04 -17.15 -5.63
CA LEU A 319 -7.47 -15.93 -6.32
C LEU A 319 -8.60 -15.26 -5.54
N HIS A 320 -8.37 -14.02 -5.07
CA HIS A 320 -9.31 -13.25 -4.27
C HIS A 320 -9.84 -12.05 -5.05
N ILE A 321 -11.12 -11.73 -4.88
CA ILE A 321 -11.68 -10.46 -5.33
C ILE A 321 -11.34 -9.42 -4.26
N THR A 322 -10.41 -8.52 -4.54
CA THR A 322 -9.93 -7.52 -3.58
C THR A 322 -11.01 -6.50 -3.27
N GLU A 323 -11.51 -5.84 -4.32
CA GLU A 323 -12.59 -4.87 -4.26
C GLU A 323 -13.37 -4.83 -5.60
N LEU A 324 -14.64 -4.33 -5.58
CA LEU A 324 -15.56 -4.34 -6.72
C LEU A 324 -16.10 -2.94 -7.10
N VAL A 325 -15.74 -1.89 -6.37
CA VAL A 325 -16.61 -0.71 -6.21
C VAL A 325 -15.99 0.64 -6.58
N ASP A 326 -14.65 0.78 -6.73
CA ASP A 326 -13.99 2.08 -6.91
C ASP A 326 -13.69 2.48 -8.36
N GLY A 327 -14.46 1.98 -9.29
CA GLY A 327 -14.27 2.21 -10.72
C GLY A 327 -13.40 1.14 -11.35
N ASN A 328 -12.08 1.14 -11.09
CA ASN A 328 -11.27 -0.06 -11.31
C ASN A 328 -11.54 -1.04 -10.17
N LYS A 329 -11.66 -2.30 -10.52
CA LYS A 329 -11.78 -3.42 -9.58
C LYS A 329 -10.40 -4.00 -9.31
N GLY A 330 -10.28 -4.73 -8.20
CA GLY A 330 -9.07 -5.42 -7.80
C GLY A 330 -9.27 -6.94 -7.69
N VAL A 331 -8.33 -7.68 -8.22
CA VAL A 331 -8.14 -9.11 -7.94
C VAL A 331 -6.70 -9.32 -7.52
N HIS A 332 -6.48 -10.04 -6.43
CA HIS A 332 -5.13 -10.43 -6.05
C HIS A 332 -4.98 -11.94 -5.96
N MET A 333 -3.78 -12.41 -6.27
CA MET A 333 -3.44 -13.83 -6.23
C MET A 333 -2.38 -14.06 -5.15
N MET A 334 -2.67 -14.98 -4.22
CA MET A 334 -1.84 -15.29 -3.07
C MET A 334 -1.18 -16.67 -3.23
N LEU A 335 0.15 -16.70 -3.20
CA LEU A 335 0.93 -17.94 -3.28
C LEU A 335 1.67 -18.20 -1.96
N PRO A 336 1.46 -19.34 -1.28
CA PRO A 336 2.13 -19.63 -0.01
C PRO A 336 3.65 -19.76 -0.17
N LYS A 337 4.42 -19.11 0.72
CA LYS A 337 5.89 -19.18 0.72
C LYS A 337 6.41 -20.57 1.17
N TYR A 338 5.69 -21.26 2.03
CA TYR A 338 6.11 -22.54 2.60
C TYR A 338 6.22 -23.68 1.60
N ILE A 339 5.63 -23.54 0.40
CA ILE A 339 5.74 -24.55 -0.65
C ILE A 339 7.16 -24.59 -1.27
N PHE A 340 7.94 -23.53 -1.12
CA PHE A 340 9.32 -23.45 -1.59
C PHE A 340 10.25 -24.02 -0.51
N VAL A 341 10.52 -25.33 -0.56
CA VAL A 341 11.41 -25.99 0.41
C VAL A 341 12.87 -25.69 0.08
N SER A 342 13.65 -25.26 1.07
CA SER A 342 15.07 -25.03 0.93
C SER A 342 15.79 -26.37 0.65
N GLY A 343 16.47 -26.49 -0.48
CA GLY A 343 17.28 -27.65 -0.83
C GLY A 343 16.98 -28.32 -2.17
N ALA A 344 16.03 -27.85 -2.94
CA ALA A 344 15.68 -28.43 -4.26
C ALA A 344 16.13 -27.57 -5.46
N ALA A 345 17.18 -26.77 -5.30
CA ALA A 345 17.76 -26.04 -6.43
C ALA A 345 19.14 -26.63 -6.76
N LYS A 346 19.19 -27.57 -7.70
CA LYS A 346 20.33 -27.83 -8.56
C LYS A 346 19.82 -28.11 -9.97
#